data_0faf6136185bee4edddd763e43f47e09
#
_entry.id   0faf6136185bee4edddd763e43f47e09
#
_cell.length_a   1.000
_cell.length_b   1.000
_cell.length_c   1.000
_cell.angle_alpha   90.00
_cell.angle_beta   90.00
_cell.angle_gamma   90.00
#
_symmetry.space_group_name_H-M   'P 1'
#
loop_
_entity.id
_entity.type
_entity.pdbx_description
1 polymer ?
#
loop_
_entity_poly.entity_id
_entity_poly.type
_entity_poly.pdbx_seq_one_letter_code
_entity_poly.pdbx_strand_id
1 'polypeptide(L)'
;TGVYNHLYLTRKCKELIATGKSFHVITVYLYQLKHINKIIGIQGGDRSLQLMANMLGELCGKKAYRITGKRFLVVAGSMKEYEYFLTNLEQMFGAETSMNVDRRKISMPVILSGITEAQKLGDCGLILEYAEYLESLAAQNGLTEVIQNDRKNLDGFLYQKKVEQYLHTAISEDRFELYYQPVYSIAEKRFITLEALSRLYHPELGWIAPDVFIQIAEKNHMIEQITDLQFRRICRFMKENCAALSRLWNVKMNLSSLDLMRSDCSSHFIRIMDEYGIPHDWIQFEITETVATEYNGSLKKVADDFTAAGIRLCLDDFGSGYANLNTVMRLPFSSIKLDRSLLFDI
;
A
#
# COMPACT_ATOMS: atom_id res chain seq x y z
N THR A 1 -5.69 15.64 23.22
CA THR A 1 -6.75 16.00 22.26
C THR A 1 -8.14 16.10 22.86
N GLY A 2 -8.37 15.75 24.15
CA GLY A 2 -9.69 15.82 24.79
C GLY A 2 -10.63 14.64 24.53
N VAL A 3 -10.29 13.72 23.63
CA VAL A 3 -11.00 12.45 23.41
C VAL A 3 -10.20 11.28 23.99
N TYR A 4 -10.87 10.15 24.23
CA TYR A 4 -10.23 8.96 24.76
C TYR A 4 -9.19 8.39 23.79
N ASN A 5 -8.25 7.62 24.34
CA ASN A 5 -7.18 7.01 23.54
C ASN A 5 -7.52 5.56 23.13
N HIS A 6 -6.62 4.96 22.36
CA HIS A 6 -6.69 3.59 21.88
C HIS A 6 -6.88 2.55 23.03
N LEU A 7 -6.18 2.69 24.15
CA LEU A 7 -6.30 1.73 25.26
C LEU A 7 -7.71 1.71 25.85
N TYR A 8 -8.33 2.88 25.95
CA TYR A 8 -9.71 2.97 26.44
C TYR A 8 -10.71 2.38 25.45
N LEU A 9 -10.51 2.59 24.14
CA LEU A 9 -11.32 1.95 23.11
C LEU A 9 -11.23 0.43 23.20
N THR A 10 -10.01 -0.12 23.26
CA THR A 10 -9.79 -1.58 23.32
C THR A 10 -10.53 -2.20 24.52
N ARG A 11 -10.46 -1.55 25.69
CA ARG A 11 -11.20 -1.99 26.87
C ARG A 11 -12.71 -1.94 26.63
N LYS A 12 -13.20 -0.85 26.01
CA LYS A 12 -14.65 -0.68 25.75
C LYS A 12 -15.17 -1.68 24.72
N CYS A 13 -14.44 -1.92 23.64
CA CYS A 13 -14.80 -2.95 22.65
C CYS A 13 -14.86 -4.34 23.27
N LYS A 14 -13.85 -4.73 24.08
CA LYS A 14 -13.86 -6.03 24.79
C LYS A 14 -15.07 -6.19 25.68
N GLU A 15 -15.45 -5.14 26.43
CA GLU A 15 -16.66 -5.14 27.29
C GLU A 15 -17.91 -5.35 26.42
N LEU A 16 -18.07 -4.62 25.34
CA LEU A 16 -19.25 -4.70 24.46
C LEU A 16 -19.36 -6.06 23.77
N ILE A 17 -18.24 -6.60 23.26
CA ILE A 17 -18.17 -7.94 22.64
C ILE A 17 -18.54 -9.01 23.67
N ALA A 18 -17.96 -8.96 24.87
CA ALA A 18 -18.21 -9.94 25.93
C ALA A 18 -19.68 -9.95 26.40
N THR A 19 -20.35 -8.80 26.34
CA THR A 19 -21.77 -8.71 26.72
C THR A 19 -22.73 -9.09 25.58
N GLY A 20 -22.22 -9.35 24.37
CA GLY A 20 -23.04 -9.66 23.19
C GLY A 20 -23.92 -8.49 22.71
N LYS A 21 -23.73 -7.29 23.27
CA LYS A 21 -24.50 -6.12 22.87
C LYS A 21 -24.12 -5.64 21.52
N SER A 22 -25.11 -5.36 20.66
CA SER A 22 -24.88 -4.73 19.36
C SER A 22 -24.30 -3.34 19.55
N PHE A 23 -23.26 -3.03 18.78
CA PHE A 23 -22.71 -1.69 18.67
C PHE A 23 -22.18 -1.45 17.24
N HIS A 24 -22.01 -0.18 16.91
CA HIS A 24 -21.60 0.27 15.59
C HIS A 24 -20.40 1.21 15.72
N VAL A 25 -19.58 1.25 14.71
CA VAL A 25 -18.34 2.04 14.70
C VAL A 25 -18.33 2.93 13.47
N ILE A 26 -17.95 4.20 13.62
CA ILE A 26 -17.66 5.11 12.54
C ILE A 26 -16.19 5.49 12.64
N THR A 27 -15.44 5.40 11.55
CA THR A 27 -14.08 5.91 11.50
C THR A 27 -14.05 7.30 10.88
N VAL A 28 -13.18 8.14 11.40
CA VAL A 28 -12.93 9.49 10.91
C VAL A 28 -11.43 9.61 10.70
N TYR A 29 -11.02 9.55 9.45
CA TYR A 29 -9.61 9.49 9.08
C TYR A 29 -9.18 10.74 8.33
N LEU A 30 -8.23 11.51 8.89
CA LEU A 30 -7.67 12.67 8.24
C LEU A 30 -6.69 12.23 7.15
N TYR A 31 -7.16 12.25 5.92
CA TYR A 31 -6.34 11.92 4.77
C TYR A 31 -5.34 13.05 4.48
N GLN A 32 -4.17 12.71 3.92
CA GLN A 32 -3.13 13.68 3.52
C GLN A 32 -2.61 14.63 4.63
N LEU A 33 -2.58 14.21 5.90
CA LEU A 33 -1.99 15.02 6.97
C LEU A 33 -0.56 15.50 6.64
N LYS A 34 0.23 14.67 5.90
CA LYS A 34 1.57 15.08 5.41
C LYS A 34 1.52 16.31 4.51
N HIS A 35 0.50 16.43 3.66
CA HIS A 35 0.30 17.59 2.79
C HIS A 35 -0.10 18.81 3.60
N ILE A 36 -0.99 18.66 4.58
CA ILE A 36 -1.36 19.73 5.52
C ILE A 36 -0.11 20.23 6.24
N ASN A 37 0.74 19.32 6.75
CA ASN A 37 1.99 19.69 7.41
C ASN A 37 2.97 20.45 6.49
N LYS A 38 2.98 20.17 5.19
CA LYS A 38 3.79 20.93 4.22
C LYS A 38 3.29 22.37 4.04
N ILE A 39 1.96 22.60 4.13
CA ILE A 39 1.35 23.93 3.92
C ILE A 39 1.45 24.81 5.17
N ILE A 40 1.19 24.27 6.36
CA ILE A 40 1.06 25.04 7.61
C ILE A 40 2.02 24.62 8.72
N GLY A 41 2.97 23.74 8.40
CA GLY A 41 3.94 23.22 9.38
C GLY A 41 3.34 22.12 10.28
N ILE A 42 4.22 21.40 11.01
CA ILE A 42 3.83 20.31 11.91
C ILE A 42 2.88 20.82 13.01
N GLN A 43 3.17 21.97 13.60
CA GLN A 43 2.30 22.56 14.64
C GLN A 43 0.90 22.90 14.10
N GLY A 44 0.78 23.30 12.82
CA GLY A 44 -0.49 23.53 12.17
C GLY A 44 -1.29 22.23 11.97
N GLY A 45 -0.62 21.13 11.56
CA GLY A 45 -1.23 19.81 11.49
C GLY A 45 -1.70 19.31 12.86
N ASP A 46 -0.92 19.53 13.93
CA ASP A 46 -1.34 19.16 15.29
C ASP A 46 -2.58 19.96 15.73
N ARG A 47 -2.67 21.25 15.38
CA ARG A 47 -3.87 22.05 15.63
C ARG A 47 -5.09 21.54 14.84
N SER A 48 -4.88 21.12 13.60
CA SER A 48 -5.94 20.49 12.79
C SER A 48 -6.50 19.25 13.46
N LEU A 49 -5.63 18.38 13.98
CA LEU A 49 -6.04 17.19 14.74
C LEU A 49 -6.73 17.53 16.06
N GLN A 50 -6.31 18.62 16.72
CA GLN A 50 -6.97 19.11 17.94
C GLN A 50 -8.38 19.62 17.65
N LEU A 51 -8.56 20.39 16.57
CA LEU A 51 -9.88 20.88 16.13
C LEU A 51 -10.82 19.71 15.82
N MET A 52 -10.35 18.70 15.05
CA MET A 52 -11.15 17.49 14.79
C MET A 52 -11.55 16.81 16.09
N ALA A 53 -10.62 16.63 17.03
CA ALA A 53 -10.91 16.01 18.31
C ALA A 53 -11.95 16.78 19.11
N ASN A 54 -11.89 18.12 19.12
CA ASN A 54 -12.86 18.96 19.79
C ASN A 54 -14.26 18.81 19.16
N MET A 55 -14.36 18.87 17.83
CA MET A 55 -15.62 18.69 17.11
C MET A 55 -16.24 17.32 17.37
N LEU A 56 -15.43 16.26 17.36
CA LEU A 56 -15.87 14.90 17.70
C LEU A 56 -16.28 14.80 19.17
N GLY A 57 -15.57 15.46 20.08
CA GLY A 57 -15.91 15.50 21.49
C GLY A 57 -17.24 16.23 21.76
N GLU A 58 -17.51 17.32 21.05
CA GLU A 58 -18.78 18.05 21.14
C GLU A 58 -19.96 17.23 20.59
N LEU A 59 -19.80 16.58 19.45
CA LEU A 59 -20.86 15.78 18.83
C LEU A 59 -21.09 14.45 19.55
N CYS A 60 -20.02 13.73 19.87
CA CYS A 60 -20.11 12.32 20.31
C CYS A 60 -19.78 12.14 21.80
N GLY A 61 -19.32 13.16 22.49
CA GLY A 61 -18.95 13.10 23.90
C GLY A 61 -17.90 12.04 24.20
N LYS A 62 -18.18 11.22 25.23
CA LYS A 62 -17.30 10.12 25.67
C LYS A 62 -17.27 8.92 24.73
N LYS A 63 -17.84 9.00 23.53
CA LYS A 63 -17.91 7.94 22.51
C LYS A 63 -16.92 8.16 21.37
N ALA A 64 -16.15 9.23 21.40
CA ALA A 64 -15.07 9.53 20.44
C ALA A 64 -13.72 9.10 21.02
N TYR A 65 -12.92 8.43 20.17
CA TYR A 65 -11.62 7.87 20.51
C TYR A 65 -10.59 8.25 19.48
N ARG A 66 -9.36 8.59 19.89
CA ARG A 66 -8.22 8.75 18.98
C ARG A 66 -7.38 7.48 18.98
N ILE A 67 -7.21 6.85 17.80
CA ILE A 67 -6.53 5.57 17.68
C ILE A 67 -5.06 5.76 17.31
N THR A 68 -4.82 6.54 16.29
CA THR A 68 -3.46 6.90 15.84
C THR A 68 -3.34 8.40 15.65
N GLY A 69 -2.20 8.86 15.13
CA GLY A 69 -1.95 10.28 14.86
C GLY A 69 -3.08 10.97 14.09
N LYS A 70 -3.71 10.30 13.13
CA LYS A 70 -4.68 10.89 12.20
C LYS A 70 -6.02 10.14 12.09
N ARG A 71 -6.25 9.11 12.93
CA ARG A 71 -7.47 8.30 12.92
C ARG A 71 -8.21 8.41 14.22
N PHE A 72 -9.52 8.66 14.10
CA PHE A 72 -10.47 8.66 15.21
C PHE A 72 -11.56 7.62 14.97
N LEU A 73 -12.14 7.11 16.05
CA LEU A 73 -13.32 6.25 16.03
C LEU A 73 -14.41 6.85 16.87
N VAL A 74 -15.65 6.62 16.43
CA VAL A 74 -16.87 6.89 17.21
C VAL A 74 -17.61 5.57 17.41
N VAL A 75 -17.98 5.27 18.63
CA VAL A 75 -18.72 4.05 18.99
C VAL A 75 -20.16 4.41 19.32
N ALA A 76 -21.11 3.88 18.56
CA ALA A 76 -22.55 4.07 18.75
C ALA A 76 -23.18 2.79 19.36
N GLY A 77 -23.99 2.92 20.38
CA GLY A 77 -24.64 1.81 21.09
C GLY A 77 -25.97 1.36 20.45
N SER A 78 -26.45 2.06 19.41
CA SER A 78 -27.67 1.70 18.68
C SER A 78 -27.60 2.21 17.23
N MET A 79 -28.42 1.64 16.35
CA MET A 79 -28.52 2.07 14.96
C MET A 79 -28.96 3.53 14.83
N LYS A 80 -29.95 3.95 15.62
CA LYS A 80 -30.40 5.35 15.64
C LYS A 80 -29.28 6.34 16.01
N GLU A 81 -28.42 5.97 16.94
CA GLU A 81 -27.28 6.78 17.33
C GLU A 81 -26.19 6.79 16.26
N TYR A 82 -25.96 5.64 15.62
CA TYR A 82 -25.04 5.51 14.50
C TYR A 82 -25.45 6.42 13.33
N GLU A 83 -26.70 6.35 12.91
CA GLU A 83 -27.25 7.20 11.84
C GLU A 83 -27.15 8.70 12.19
N TYR A 84 -27.47 9.05 13.44
CA TYR A 84 -27.32 10.42 13.92
C TYR A 84 -25.87 10.91 13.85
N PHE A 85 -24.91 10.13 14.34
CA PHE A 85 -23.50 10.51 14.27
C PHE A 85 -23.01 10.56 12.84
N LEU A 86 -23.33 9.58 12.02
CA LEU A 86 -22.89 9.51 10.64
C LEU A 86 -23.37 10.73 9.84
N THR A 87 -24.66 11.04 9.87
CA THR A 87 -25.25 12.20 9.18
C THR A 87 -24.57 13.51 9.60
N ASN A 88 -24.33 13.71 10.89
CA ASN A 88 -23.67 14.91 11.36
C ASN A 88 -22.19 14.97 10.94
N LEU A 89 -21.48 13.84 10.95
CA LEU A 89 -20.09 13.74 10.51
C LEU A 89 -19.98 14.00 8.99
N GLU A 90 -20.91 13.50 8.18
CA GLU A 90 -20.98 13.82 6.75
C GLU A 90 -21.18 15.32 6.50
N GLN A 91 -22.05 15.96 7.28
CA GLN A 91 -22.23 17.42 7.19
C GLN A 91 -20.99 18.19 7.64
N MET A 92 -20.30 17.71 8.67
CA MET A 92 -19.10 18.35 9.23
C MET A 92 -17.86 18.17 8.34
N PHE A 93 -17.72 17.01 7.69
CA PHE A 93 -16.52 16.60 6.98
C PHE A 93 -16.75 16.23 5.50
N GLY A 94 -17.84 16.68 4.90
CA GLY A 94 -18.15 16.44 3.47
C GLY A 94 -17.05 16.94 2.52
N ALA A 95 -17.14 16.58 1.25
CA ALA A 95 -16.08 16.67 0.23
C ALA A 95 -15.36 18.03 0.09
N GLU A 96 -15.97 19.12 0.50
CA GLU A 96 -15.39 20.48 0.42
C GLU A 96 -15.06 21.08 1.79
N THR A 97 -14.96 20.27 2.83
CA THR A 97 -14.77 20.78 4.18
C THR A 97 -13.42 21.47 4.32
N SER A 98 -13.48 22.75 4.63
CA SER A 98 -12.31 23.54 4.98
C SER A 98 -12.44 24.06 6.42
N MET A 99 -11.37 23.96 7.17
CA MET A 99 -11.31 24.47 8.54
C MET A 99 -10.40 25.68 8.64
N ASN A 100 -10.74 26.60 9.55
CA ASN A 100 -9.87 27.72 9.87
C ASN A 100 -8.81 27.28 10.87
N VAL A 101 -7.58 27.12 10.41
CA VAL A 101 -6.41 26.84 11.25
C VAL A 101 -5.49 28.05 11.18
N ASP A 102 -5.22 28.70 12.33
CA ASP A 102 -4.37 29.90 12.41
C ASP A 102 -4.77 31.03 11.43
N ARG A 103 -6.06 31.30 11.32
CA ARG A 103 -6.66 32.31 10.41
C ARG A 103 -6.49 31.97 8.91
N ARG A 104 -6.09 30.73 8.59
CA ARG A 104 -6.03 30.22 7.21
C ARG A 104 -7.14 29.21 6.99
N LYS A 105 -7.85 29.35 5.88
CA LYS A 105 -8.83 28.36 5.43
C LYS A 105 -8.10 27.21 4.74
N ILE A 106 -8.14 26.01 5.31
CA ILE A 106 -7.39 24.83 4.84
C ILE A 106 -8.37 23.72 4.54
N SER A 107 -8.25 23.13 3.36
CA SER A 107 -8.97 21.90 3.02
C SER A 107 -8.47 20.76 3.88
N MET A 108 -9.38 20.06 4.53
CA MET A 108 -9.10 18.92 5.39
C MET A 108 -9.87 17.69 4.84
N PRO A 109 -9.28 16.97 3.88
CA PRO A 109 -9.93 15.79 3.34
C PRO A 109 -10.03 14.70 4.43
N VAL A 110 -11.26 14.35 4.77
CA VAL A 110 -11.59 13.33 5.77
C VAL A 110 -12.28 12.17 5.07
N ILE A 111 -11.81 10.96 5.34
CA ILE A 111 -12.49 9.74 4.96
C ILE A 111 -13.37 9.30 6.12
N LEU A 112 -14.61 9.01 5.82
CA LEU A 112 -15.56 8.41 6.74
C LEU A 112 -15.83 6.96 6.31
N SER A 113 -15.80 6.02 7.26
CA SER A 113 -16.30 4.67 7.02
C SER A 113 -17.13 4.17 8.20
N GLY A 114 -18.08 3.28 7.93
CA GLY A 114 -19.02 2.80 8.92
C GLY A 114 -19.04 1.28 9.03
N ILE A 115 -19.03 0.77 10.26
CA ILE A 115 -19.14 -0.65 10.58
C ILE A 115 -20.37 -0.84 11.46
N THR A 116 -21.44 -1.39 10.90
CA THR A 116 -22.62 -1.78 11.67
C THR A 116 -22.42 -3.16 12.29
N GLU A 117 -23.02 -3.40 13.45
CA GLU A 117 -22.95 -4.68 14.17
C GLU A 117 -21.49 -5.16 14.39
N ALA A 118 -20.61 -4.24 14.80
CA ALA A 118 -19.17 -4.48 14.93
C ALA A 118 -18.83 -5.65 15.88
N GLN A 119 -19.70 -6.01 16.83
CA GLN A 119 -19.54 -7.18 17.69
C GLN A 119 -19.44 -8.50 16.92
N LYS A 120 -20.00 -8.59 15.70
CA LYS A 120 -19.94 -9.80 14.87
C LYS A 120 -18.52 -10.13 14.40
N LEU A 121 -17.61 -9.18 14.40
CA LEU A 121 -16.19 -9.41 14.10
C LEU A 121 -15.45 -10.11 15.25
N GLY A 122 -16.02 -10.13 16.45
CA GLY A 122 -15.54 -10.94 17.58
C GLY A 122 -14.29 -10.42 18.29
N ASP A 123 -13.52 -9.52 17.68
CA ASP A 123 -12.28 -8.98 18.27
C ASP A 123 -12.09 -7.49 17.91
N CYS A 124 -11.52 -6.73 18.86
CA CYS A 124 -11.26 -5.30 18.66
C CYS A 124 -10.18 -5.04 17.60
N GLY A 125 -9.17 -5.89 17.51
CA GLY A 125 -8.13 -5.79 16.50
C GLY A 125 -8.72 -5.95 15.10
N LEU A 126 -9.58 -6.95 14.90
CA LEU A 126 -10.28 -7.16 13.62
C LEU A 126 -11.19 -5.98 13.25
N ILE A 127 -11.85 -5.34 14.24
CA ILE A 127 -12.65 -4.13 13.99
C ILE A 127 -11.76 -3.00 13.46
N LEU A 128 -10.58 -2.80 14.05
CA LEU A 128 -9.64 -1.77 13.62
C LEU A 128 -9.04 -2.08 12.24
N GLU A 129 -8.65 -3.32 11.99
CA GLU A 129 -8.12 -3.74 10.69
C GLU A 129 -9.17 -3.64 9.58
N TYR A 130 -10.43 -3.98 9.88
CA TYR A 130 -11.52 -3.81 8.92
C TYR A 130 -11.82 -2.34 8.65
N ALA A 131 -11.74 -1.49 9.67
CA ALA A 131 -11.82 -0.05 9.50
C ALA A 131 -10.73 0.49 8.56
N GLU A 132 -9.48 0.02 8.71
CA GLU A 132 -8.37 0.37 7.82
C GLU A 132 -8.58 -0.11 6.38
N TYR A 133 -9.14 -1.30 6.22
CA TYR A 133 -9.50 -1.82 4.91
C TYR A 133 -10.55 -0.94 4.21
N LEU A 134 -11.62 -0.56 4.92
CA LEU A 134 -12.65 0.34 4.38
C LEU A 134 -12.09 1.73 4.02
N GLU A 135 -11.19 2.27 4.84
CA GLU A 135 -10.50 3.53 4.54
C GLU A 135 -9.64 3.43 3.27
N SER A 136 -8.98 2.29 3.06
CA SER A 136 -8.19 2.06 1.84
C SER A 136 -9.08 2.00 0.59
N LEU A 137 -10.24 1.34 0.69
CA LEU A 137 -11.24 1.33 -0.39
C LEU A 137 -11.76 2.74 -0.70
N ALA A 138 -12.04 3.54 0.34
CA ALA A 138 -12.48 4.92 0.17
C ALA A 138 -11.42 5.76 -0.56
N ALA A 139 -10.15 5.59 -0.20
CA ALA A 139 -9.05 6.30 -0.84
C ALA A 139 -8.92 5.94 -2.33
N GLN A 140 -9.10 4.67 -2.69
CA GLN A 140 -9.08 4.20 -4.08
C GLN A 140 -10.24 4.74 -4.90
N ASN A 141 -11.42 4.94 -4.29
CA ASN A 141 -12.62 5.45 -4.94
C ASN A 141 -12.71 6.99 -5.00
N GLY A 142 -11.64 7.70 -4.63
CA GLY A 142 -11.58 9.16 -4.77
C GLY A 142 -12.26 9.96 -3.67
N LEU A 143 -12.50 9.39 -2.48
CA LEU A 143 -12.87 10.10 -1.23
C LEU A 143 -14.27 10.73 -1.18
N THR A 144 -15.19 10.41 -2.10
CA THR A 144 -16.45 11.15 -2.21
C THR A 144 -17.62 10.56 -1.43
N GLU A 145 -17.53 9.31 -0.98
CA GLU A 145 -18.64 8.60 -0.32
C GLU A 145 -18.20 7.91 0.96
N VAL A 146 -19.16 7.80 1.92
CA VAL A 146 -18.96 6.97 3.12
C VAL A 146 -19.00 5.50 2.73
N ILE A 147 -17.92 4.79 2.97
CA ILE A 147 -17.89 3.35 2.74
C ILE A 147 -18.43 2.62 3.96
N GLN A 148 -19.44 1.81 3.75
CA GLN A 148 -20.06 1.00 4.81
C GLN A 148 -19.68 -0.48 4.68
N ASN A 149 -19.84 -1.21 5.78
CA ASN A 149 -19.62 -2.64 5.82
C ASN A 149 -20.78 -3.40 5.15
N ASP A 150 -20.81 -3.41 3.86
CA ASP A 150 -21.65 -4.34 3.12
C ASP A 150 -21.02 -5.74 3.06
N ARG A 151 -21.77 -6.70 2.54
CA ARG A 151 -21.30 -8.10 2.40
C ARG A 151 -20.06 -8.19 1.50
N LYS A 152 -20.02 -7.42 0.42
CA LYS A 152 -18.90 -7.42 -0.55
C LYS A 152 -17.60 -6.95 0.11
N ASN A 153 -17.68 -5.86 0.87
CA ASN A 153 -16.53 -5.30 1.56
C ASN A 153 -16.02 -6.23 2.66
N LEU A 154 -16.95 -6.89 3.39
CA LEU A 154 -16.58 -7.87 4.40
C LEU A 154 -15.91 -9.11 3.78
N ASP A 155 -16.49 -9.66 2.72
CA ASP A 155 -15.92 -10.80 1.99
C ASP A 155 -14.53 -10.46 1.44
N GLY A 156 -14.33 -9.25 0.90
CA GLY A 156 -13.03 -8.76 0.43
C GLY A 156 -12.00 -8.67 1.57
N PHE A 157 -12.38 -8.14 2.72
CA PHE A 157 -11.52 -8.09 3.90
C PHE A 157 -11.11 -9.49 4.38
N LEU A 158 -12.09 -10.39 4.50
CA LEU A 158 -11.84 -11.77 4.93
C LEU A 158 -10.94 -12.53 3.92
N TYR A 159 -11.11 -12.25 2.63
CA TYR A 159 -10.22 -12.76 1.60
C TYR A 159 -8.78 -12.29 1.82
N GLN A 160 -8.56 -10.97 2.02
CA GLN A 160 -7.23 -10.44 2.31
C GLN A 160 -6.62 -11.05 3.58
N LYS A 161 -7.41 -11.27 4.63
CA LYS A 161 -6.91 -11.93 5.86
C LYS A 161 -6.48 -13.37 5.63
N LYS A 162 -7.22 -14.13 4.81
CA LYS A 162 -6.81 -15.50 4.42
C LYS A 162 -5.49 -15.49 3.63
N VAL A 163 -5.34 -14.54 2.69
CA VAL A 163 -4.10 -14.38 1.93
C VAL A 163 -2.93 -14.04 2.86
N GLU A 164 -3.11 -13.09 3.78
CA GLU A 164 -2.10 -12.69 4.76
C GLU A 164 -1.61 -13.89 5.60
N GLN A 165 -2.54 -14.68 6.13
CA GLN A 165 -2.20 -15.89 6.88
C GLN A 165 -1.44 -16.92 6.04
N TYR A 166 -1.84 -17.08 4.78
CA TYR A 166 -1.20 -18.03 3.87
C TYR A 166 0.21 -17.59 3.45
N LEU A 167 0.50 -16.30 3.36
CA LEU A 167 1.80 -15.79 2.94
C LEU A 167 2.94 -16.33 3.80
N HIS A 168 2.77 -16.46 5.11
CA HIS A 168 3.79 -17.05 5.99
C HIS A 168 4.16 -18.48 5.58
N THR A 169 3.15 -19.31 5.29
CA THR A 169 3.35 -20.67 4.82
C THR A 169 3.94 -20.68 3.41
N ALA A 170 3.43 -19.83 2.53
CA ALA A 170 3.90 -19.74 1.15
C ALA A 170 5.38 -19.34 1.06
N ILE A 171 5.85 -18.46 1.94
CA ILE A 171 7.27 -18.08 2.03
C ILE A 171 8.10 -19.24 2.58
N SER A 172 7.70 -19.83 3.72
CA SER A 172 8.48 -20.89 4.38
C SER A 172 8.60 -22.18 3.55
N GLU A 173 7.58 -22.48 2.75
CA GLU A 173 7.52 -23.66 1.89
C GLU A 173 7.85 -23.36 0.42
N ASP A 174 8.22 -22.10 0.10
CA ASP A 174 8.55 -21.62 -1.25
C ASP A 174 7.47 -21.98 -2.29
N ARG A 175 6.20 -21.60 -1.99
CA ARG A 175 5.02 -21.92 -2.81
C ARG A 175 4.78 -20.95 -3.97
N PHE A 176 5.67 -20.00 -4.20
CA PHE A 176 5.58 -19.06 -5.32
C PHE A 176 6.03 -19.72 -6.61
N GLU A 177 5.38 -19.35 -7.70
CA GLU A 177 5.81 -19.71 -9.05
C GLU A 177 6.30 -18.44 -9.78
N LEU A 178 7.23 -18.62 -10.74
CA LEU A 178 7.69 -17.58 -11.63
C LEU A 178 7.23 -17.86 -13.05
N TYR A 179 6.49 -16.93 -13.63
CA TYR A 179 6.14 -16.90 -15.04
C TYR A 179 7.02 -15.90 -15.75
N TYR A 180 7.39 -16.18 -16.97
CA TYR A 180 8.25 -15.31 -17.77
C TYR A 180 7.46 -14.79 -18.96
N GLN A 181 7.19 -13.48 -18.99
CA GLN A 181 6.52 -12.83 -20.10
C GLN A 181 7.56 -12.29 -21.09
N PRO A 182 7.57 -12.76 -22.37
CA PRO A 182 8.52 -12.29 -23.34
C PRO A 182 8.16 -10.90 -23.86
N VAL A 183 9.17 -10.03 -24.02
CA VAL A 183 9.07 -8.69 -24.59
C VAL A 183 9.66 -8.69 -26.01
N TYR A 184 8.84 -8.28 -26.99
CA TYR A 184 9.22 -8.27 -28.40
C TYR A 184 9.81 -6.93 -28.82
N SER A 185 10.94 -6.96 -29.51
CA SER A 185 11.54 -5.78 -30.15
C SER A 185 11.00 -5.61 -31.56
N ILE A 186 10.32 -4.50 -31.82
CA ILE A 186 9.85 -4.15 -33.18
C ILE A 186 11.06 -3.91 -34.12
N ALA A 187 12.13 -3.28 -33.61
CA ALA A 187 13.33 -2.97 -34.39
C ALA A 187 14.09 -4.24 -34.79
N GLU A 188 14.28 -5.18 -33.80
CA GLU A 188 15.01 -6.42 -34.06
C GLU A 188 14.15 -7.58 -34.55
N LYS A 189 12.82 -7.40 -34.55
CA LYS A 189 11.82 -8.40 -34.98
C LYS A 189 11.97 -9.75 -34.27
N ARG A 190 12.34 -9.74 -32.97
CA ARG A 190 12.50 -10.91 -32.11
C ARG A 190 12.20 -10.60 -30.65
N PHE A 191 12.02 -11.60 -29.85
CA PHE A 191 11.97 -11.44 -28.39
C PHE A 191 13.37 -11.14 -27.87
N ILE A 192 13.48 -10.13 -26.99
CA ILE A 192 14.77 -9.62 -26.49
C ILE A 192 14.90 -9.66 -24.98
N THR A 193 13.80 -9.74 -24.25
CA THR A 193 13.76 -9.65 -22.79
C THR A 193 12.66 -10.55 -22.26
N LEU A 194 12.83 -11.04 -21.04
CA LEU A 194 11.78 -11.71 -20.27
C LEU A 194 11.46 -10.89 -19.03
N GLU A 195 10.21 -10.67 -18.73
CA GLU A 195 9.76 -10.13 -17.45
C GLU A 195 9.38 -11.28 -16.53
N ALA A 196 10.02 -11.36 -15.36
CA ALA A 196 9.73 -12.37 -14.35
C ALA A 196 8.56 -11.89 -13.48
N LEU A 197 7.47 -12.64 -13.52
CA LEU A 197 6.21 -12.30 -12.88
C LEU A 197 5.83 -13.35 -11.84
N SER A 198 5.68 -12.92 -10.61
CA SER A 198 5.31 -13.77 -9.49
C SER A 198 3.88 -14.28 -9.61
N ARG A 199 3.69 -15.54 -9.26
CA ARG A 199 2.37 -16.17 -9.16
C ARG A 199 2.26 -16.90 -7.84
N LEU A 200 1.08 -16.83 -7.24
CA LEU A 200 0.78 -17.51 -5.98
C LEU A 200 -0.54 -18.25 -6.09
N TYR A 201 -0.51 -19.55 -5.81
CA TYR A 201 -1.69 -20.39 -5.80
C TYR A 201 -2.03 -20.84 -4.38
N HIS A 202 -3.29 -20.66 -3.98
CA HIS A 202 -3.82 -21.14 -2.71
C HIS A 202 -4.80 -22.30 -2.97
N PRO A 203 -4.74 -23.43 -2.22
CA PRO A 203 -5.58 -24.61 -2.48
C PRO A 203 -7.08 -24.33 -2.49
N GLU A 204 -7.57 -23.42 -1.62
CA GLU A 204 -8.99 -23.08 -1.52
C GLU A 204 -9.37 -21.82 -2.32
N LEU A 205 -8.47 -20.83 -2.45
CA LEU A 205 -8.76 -19.56 -3.08
C LEU A 205 -8.41 -19.53 -4.56
N GLY A 206 -7.67 -20.54 -5.06
CA GLY A 206 -7.14 -20.56 -6.42
C GLY A 206 -5.97 -19.60 -6.60
N TRP A 207 -5.80 -19.07 -7.81
CA TRP A 207 -4.78 -18.08 -8.11
C TRP A 207 -5.05 -16.74 -7.41
N ILE A 208 -4.08 -16.29 -6.63
CA ILE A 208 -4.12 -14.99 -5.97
C ILE A 208 -3.44 -13.97 -6.87
N ALA A 209 -4.14 -12.87 -7.16
CA ALA A 209 -3.59 -11.80 -7.99
C ALA A 209 -2.33 -11.18 -7.36
N PRO A 210 -1.27 -10.90 -8.15
CA PRO A 210 -0.04 -10.28 -7.65
C PRO A 210 -0.29 -9.00 -6.85
N ASP A 211 -1.14 -8.12 -7.35
CA ASP A 211 -1.48 -6.85 -6.68
C ASP A 211 -2.03 -7.05 -5.27
N VAL A 212 -2.71 -8.17 -5.02
CA VAL A 212 -3.26 -8.48 -3.69
C VAL A 212 -2.15 -8.96 -2.75
N PHE A 213 -1.40 -10.01 -3.15
CA PHE A 213 -0.43 -10.59 -2.22
C PHE A 213 0.81 -9.71 -2.05
N ILE A 214 1.22 -8.94 -3.06
CA ILE A 214 2.34 -8.00 -2.97
C ILE A 214 2.01 -6.88 -1.98
N GLN A 215 0.84 -6.23 -2.11
CA GLN A 215 0.42 -5.19 -1.17
C GLN A 215 0.32 -5.69 0.28
N ILE A 216 -0.19 -6.91 0.48
CA ILE A 216 -0.25 -7.53 1.81
C ILE A 216 1.17 -7.82 2.33
N ALA A 217 2.05 -8.33 1.48
CA ALA A 217 3.44 -8.61 1.84
C ALA A 217 4.23 -7.34 2.19
N GLU A 218 4.04 -6.25 1.46
CA GLU A 218 4.63 -4.95 1.77
C GLU A 218 4.12 -4.41 3.11
N LYS A 219 2.81 -4.41 3.32
CA LYS A 219 2.18 -3.95 4.58
C LYS A 219 2.71 -4.69 5.80
N ASN A 220 3.02 -5.98 5.65
CA ASN A 220 3.47 -6.87 6.72
C ASN A 220 5.00 -7.11 6.73
N HIS A 221 5.78 -6.34 5.96
CA HIS A 221 7.24 -6.47 5.86
C HIS A 221 7.73 -7.88 5.45
N MET A 222 6.93 -8.58 4.62
CA MET A 222 7.26 -9.90 4.10
C MET A 222 7.81 -9.85 2.67
N ILE A 223 7.69 -8.72 1.98
CA ILE A 223 8.04 -8.60 0.56
C ILE A 223 9.51 -8.90 0.30
N GLU A 224 10.44 -8.47 1.16
CA GLU A 224 11.87 -8.72 1.00
C GLU A 224 12.20 -10.21 0.95
N GLN A 225 11.49 -11.04 1.74
CA GLN A 225 11.68 -12.49 1.73
C GLN A 225 11.18 -13.11 0.41
N ILE A 226 10.06 -12.62 -0.11
CA ILE A 226 9.50 -13.06 -1.39
C ILE A 226 10.45 -12.67 -2.52
N THR A 227 10.94 -11.43 -2.52
CA THR A 227 11.90 -10.91 -3.50
C THR A 227 13.18 -11.76 -3.52
N ASP A 228 13.72 -12.09 -2.36
CA ASP A 228 14.92 -12.94 -2.22
C ASP A 228 14.72 -14.33 -2.82
N LEU A 229 13.62 -15.00 -2.45
CA LEU A 229 13.29 -16.33 -2.99
C LEU A 229 13.19 -16.31 -4.52
N GLN A 230 12.49 -15.31 -5.04
CA GLN A 230 12.26 -15.18 -6.48
C GLN A 230 13.54 -14.81 -7.23
N PHE A 231 14.35 -13.90 -6.69
CA PHE A 231 15.60 -13.51 -7.34
C PHE A 231 16.57 -14.69 -7.42
N ARG A 232 16.70 -15.50 -6.38
CA ARG A 232 17.50 -16.74 -6.40
C ARG A 232 16.96 -17.74 -7.43
N ARG A 233 15.64 -17.85 -7.60
CA ARG A 233 15.04 -18.68 -8.65
C ARG A 233 15.32 -18.15 -10.05
N ILE A 234 15.25 -16.83 -10.25
CA ILE A 234 15.62 -16.19 -11.53
C ILE A 234 17.08 -16.50 -11.86
N CYS A 235 18.01 -16.29 -10.92
CA CYS A 235 19.43 -16.58 -11.13
C CYS A 235 19.68 -18.05 -11.44
N ARG A 236 19.01 -18.98 -10.74
CA ARG A 236 19.09 -20.42 -11.03
C ARG A 236 18.58 -20.74 -12.43
N PHE A 237 17.40 -20.25 -12.79
CA PHE A 237 16.81 -20.42 -14.12
C PHE A 237 17.76 -19.92 -15.23
N MET A 238 18.34 -18.74 -15.03
CA MET A 238 19.29 -18.17 -15.99
C MET A 238 20.55 -19.01 -16.13
N LYS A 239 21.09 -19.52 -15.03
CA LYS A 239 22.26 -20.41 -15.03
C LYS A 239 21.98 -21.72 -15.78
N GLU A 240 20.84 -22.33 -15.52
CA GLU A 240 20.44 -23.62 -16.14
C GLU A 240 20.11 -23.47 -17.63
N ASN A 241 19.69 -22.29 -18.06
CA ASN A 241 19.24 -22.00 -19.42
C ASN A 241 20.14 -21.01 -20.18
N CYS A 242 21.38 -20.80 -19.73
CA CYS A 242 22.25 -19.74 -20.24
C CYS A 242 22.42 -19.75 -21.78
N ALA A 243 22.54 -20.94 -22.39
CA ALA A 243 22.68 -21.09 -23.84
C ALA A 243 21.42 -20.61 -24.60
N ALA A 244 20.22 -20.93 -24.09
CA ALA A 244 18.95 -20.51 -24.68
C ALA A 244 18.73 -19.00 -24.49
N LEU A 245 19.13 -18.46 -23.33
CA LEU A 245 18.97 -17.05 -22.97
C LEU A 245 20.05 -16.14 -23.57
N SER A 246 21.10 -16.67 -24.15
CA SER A 246 22.21 -15.88 -24.73
C SER A 246 21.80 -14.90 -25.84
N ARG A 247 20.60 -15.09 -26.43
CA ARG A 247 20.01 -14.18 -27.43
C ARG A 247 19.15 -13.10 -26.84
N LEU A 248 18.87 -13.12 -25.54
CA LEU A 248 18.12 -12.09 -24.84
C LEU A 248 19.06 -11.01 -24.32
N TRP A 249 18.55 -9.81 -24.14
CA TRP A 249 19.30 -8.71 -23.53
C TRP A 249 19.39 -8.87 -22.02
N ASN A 250 18.26 -9.21 -21.38
CA ASN A 250 18.17 -9.34 -19.94
C ASN A 250 16.89 -10.07 -19.50
N VAL A 251 16.82 -10.37 -18.20
CA VAL A 251 15.61 -10.73 -17.48
C VAL A 251 15.25 -9.58 -16.54
N LYS A 252 14.01 -9.18 -16.55
CA LYS A 252 13.48 -8.09 -15.73
C LYS A 252 12.82 -8.61 -14.47
N MET A 253 12.97 -7.86 -13.39
CA MET A 253 12.33 -8.14 -12.10
C MET A 253 11.90 -6.85 -11.42
N ASN A 254 10.69 -6.85 -10.88
CA ASN A 254 10.16 -5.74 -10.09
C ASN A 254 10.79 -5.68 -8.70
N LEU A 255 11.17 -4.48 -8.25
CA LEU A 255 11.60 -4.20 -6.87
C LEU A 255 10.58 -3.32 -6.16
N SER A 256 10.26 -3.68 -4.92
CA SER A 256 9.41 -2.87 -4.07
C SER A 256 10.16 -1.70 -3.44
N SER A 257 9.41 -0.73 -2.90
CA SER A 257 10.01 0.35 -2.11
C SER A 257 10.79 -0.16 -0.90
N LEU A 258 10.32 -1.23 -0.25
CA LEU A 258 10.98 -1.82 0.93
C LEU A 258 12.31 -2.48 0.54
N ASP A 259 12.38 -3.17 -0.59
CA ASP A 259 13.65 -3.71 -1.10
C ASP A 259 14.69 -2.60 -1.29
N LEU A 260 14.28 -1.47 -1.89
CA LEU A 260 15.15 -0.34 -2.18
C LEU A 260 15.56 0.46 -0.93
N MET A 261 14.81 0.35 0.16
CA MET A 261 15.15 1.00 1.44
C MET A 261 16.14 0.21 2.29
N ARG A 262 16.45 -1.03 1.94
CA ARG A 262 17.48 -1.82 2.61
C ARG A 262 18.83 -1.14 2.48
N SER A 263 19.56 -1.05 3.56
CA SER A 263 20.91 -0.45 3.57
C SER A 263 21.93 -1.21 2.73
N ASP A 264 21.70 -2.50 2.50
CA ASP A 264 22.55 -3.42 1.73
C ASP A 264 21.94 -3.80 0.36
N CYS A 265 20.90 -3.10 -0.11
CA CYS A 265 20.13 -3.47 -1.29
C CYS A 265 21.01 -3.85 -2.49
N SER A 266 21.83 -2.93 -2.98
CA SER A 266 22.68 -3.17 -4.16
C SER A 266 23.67 -4.31 -3.93
N SER A 267 24.40 -4.29 -2.83
CA SER A 267 25.41 -5.33 -2.51
C SER A 267 24.78 -6.71 -2.30
N HIS A 268 23.56 -6.78 -1.79
CA HIS A 268 22.82 -8.01 -1.60
C HIS A 268 22.50 -8.70 -2.93
N PHE A 269 21.89 -7.98 -3.88
CA PHE A 269 21.54 -8.54 -5.18
C PHE A 269 22.79 -8.88 -6.03
N ILE A 270 23.82 -8.02 -6.00
CA ILE A 270 25.10 -8.28 -6.67
C ILE A 270 25.72 -9.58 -6.15
N ARG A 271 25.78 -9.76 -4.83
CA ARG A 271 26.30 -10.99 -4.22
C ARG A 271 25.54 -12.25 -4.67
N ILE A 272 24.21 -12.19 -4.76
CA ILE A 272 23.42 -13.34 -5.25
C ILE A 272 23.78 -13.63 -6.72
N MET A 273 23.92 -12.62 -7.57
CA MET A 273 24.34 -12.83 -8.96
C MET A 273 25.72 -13.49 -9.05
N ASP A 274 26.67 -13.03 -8.24
CA ASP A 274 28.03 -13.59 -8.16
C ASP A 274 28.00 -15.06 -7.69
N GLU A 275 27.18 -15.40 -6.69
CA GLU A 275 26.98 -16.77 -6.18
C GLU A 275 26.52 -17.73 -7.29
N TYR A 276 25.67 -17.26 -8.21
CA TYR A 276 25.18 -18.05 -9.33
C TYR A 276 26.04 -17.95 -10.60
N GLY A 277 26.96 -16.98 -10.66
CA GLY A 277 27.79 -16.67 -11.83
C GLY A 277 27.01 -16.03 -12.97
N ILE A 278 26.03 -15.18 -12.66
CA ILE A 278 25.21 -14.48 -13.64
C ILE A 278 25.86 -13.13 -13.98
N PRO A 279 26.08 -12.84 -15.27
CA PRO A 279 26.54 -11.52 -15.69
C PRO A 279 25.58 -10.41 -15.24
N HIS A 280 26.09 -9.35 -14.66
CA HIS A 280 25.27 -8.30 -14.05
C HIS A 280 24.39 -7.57 -15.08
N ASP A 281 24.85 -7.40 -16.31
CA ASP A 281 24.09 -6.79 -17.40
C ASP A 281 22.92 -7.65 -17.93
N TRP A 282 22.82 -8.92 -17.45
CA TRP A 282 21.70 -9.81 -17.78
C TRP A 282 20.47 -9.59 -16.89
N ILE A 283 20.56 -8.74 -15.89
CA ILE A 283 19.44 -8.36 -15.02
C ILE A 283 19.08 -6.90 -15.25
N GLN A 284 17.78 -6.63 -15.24
CA GLN A 284 17.21 -5.29 -15.21
C GLN A 284 16.16 -5.22 -14.11
N PHE A 285 16.33 -4.30 -13.15
CA PHE A 285 15.31 -4.07 -12.14
C PHE A 285 14.30 -3.03 -12.61
N GLU A 286 13.02 -3.29 -12.34
CA GLU A 286 11.91 -2.40 -12.62
C GLU A 286 11.48 -1.70 -11.34
N ILE A 287 11.32 -0.38 -11.41
CA ILE A 287 10.95 0.49 -10.28
C ILE A 287 9.80 1.36 -10.75
N THR A 288 8.69 1.38 -10.00
CA THR A 288 7.52 2.17 -10.38
C THR A 288 7.75 3.67 -10.26
N GLU A 289 6.99 4.44 -11.02
CA GLU A 289 7.01 5.91 -11.00
C GLU A 289 6.80 6.49 -9.59
N THR A 290 5.88 5.91 -8.83
CA THR A 290 5.59 6.35 -7.45
C THR A 290 6.82 6.21 -6.55
N VAL A 291 7.48 5.06 -6.59
CA VAL A 291 8.69 4.79 -5.79
C VAL A 291 9.83 5.73 -6.20
N ALA A 292 10.04 5.93 -7.49
CA ALA A 292 11.08 6.84 -8.00
C ALA A 292 10.87 8.29 -7.54
N THR A 293 9.62 8.71 -7.38
CA THR A 293 9.25 10.08 -6.96
C THR A 293 9.35 10.27 -5.44
N GLU A 294 8.88 9.32 -4.66
CA GLU A 294 8.84 9.42 -3.19
C GLU A 294 10.22 9.29 -2.54
N TYR A 295 11.09 8.44 -3.08
CA TYR A 295 12.36 8.05 -2.47
C TYR A 295 13.61 8.59 -3.18
N ASN A 296 13.47 9.63 -3.99
CA ASN A 296 14.51 10.16 -4.87
C ASN A 296 15.92 10.28 -4.24
N GLY A 297 16.02 10.75 -2.99
CA GLY A 297 17.31 10.95 -2.33
C GLY A 297 18.04 9.66 -1.93
N SER A 298 17.32 8.67 -1.39
CA SER A 298 17.86 7.37 -1.00
C SER A 298 18.02 6.43 -2.20
N LEU A 299 17.09 6.48 -3.13
CA LEU A 299 17.10 5.69 -4.37
C LEU A 299 18.30 6.01 -5.25
N LYS A 300 18.75 7.28 -5.27
CA LYS A 300 19.88 7.69 -6.13
C LYS A 300 21.13 6.86 -5.84
N LYS A 301 21.49 6.66 -4.59
CA LYS A 301 22.67 5.86 -4.22
C LYS A 301 22.55 4.42 -4.71
N VAL A 302 21.40 3.77 -4.47
CA VAL A 302 21.15 2.37 -4.89
C VAL A 302 21.21 2.28 -6.42
N ALA A 303 20.63 3.25 -7.13
CA ALA A 303 20.64 3.29 -8.59
C ALA A 303 22.05 3.50 -9.17
N ASP A 304 22.85 4.37 -8.56
CA ASP A 304 24.24 4.59 -8.94
C ASP A 304 25.09 3.32 -8.70
N ASP A 305 24.89 2.62 -7.55
CA ASP A 305 25.59 1.37 -7.23
C ASP A 305 25.23 0.26 -8.23
N PHE A 306 23.95 0.08 -8.58
CA PHE A 306 23.53 -0.90 -9.58
C PHE A 306 24.13 -0.60 -10.95
N THR A 307 24.09 0.67 -11.37
CA THR A 307 24.65 1.09 -12.66
C THR A 307 26.17 0.88 -12.71
N ALA A 308 26.88 1.18 -11.61
CA ALA A 308 28.32 0.93 -11.50
C ALA A 308 28.67 -0.56 -11.61
N ALA A 309 27.79 -1.43 -11.12
CA ALA A 309 27.92 -2.90 -11.27
C ALA A 309 27.52 -3.42 -12.67
N GLY A 310 26.94 -2.58 -13.54
CA GLY A 310 26.44 -2.98 -14.86
C GLY A 310 24.99 -3.43 -14.89
N ILE A 311 24.28 -3.40 -13.76
CA ILE A 311 22.85 -3.73 -13.67
C ILE A 311 22.03 -2.56 -14.21
N ARG A 312 21.04 -2.86 -15.04
CA ARG A 312 20.17 -1.85 -15.66
C ARG A 312 18.93 -1.58 -14.80
N LEU A 313 18.43 -0.35 -14.89
CA LEU A 313 17.16 0.05 -14.26
C LEU A 313 16.13 0.44 -15.32
N CYS A 314 14.89 0.06 -15.07
CA CYS A 314 13.72 0.43 -15.87
C CYS A 314 12.73 1.19 -14.99
N LEU A 315 12.20 2.28 -15.50
CA LEU A 315 11.06 2.95 -14.88
C LEU A 315 9.78 2.27 -15.35
N ASP A 316 8.98 1.78 -14.42
CA ASP A 316 7.69 1.14 -14.71
C ASP A 316 6.50 2.04 -14.40
N ASP A 317 5.35 1.74 -15.02
CA ASP A 317 4.06 2.43 -14.88
C ASP A 317 4.14 3.95 -15.16
N PHE A 318 5.04 4.39 -16.06
CA PHE A 318 5.19 5.81 -16.35
C PHE A 318 3.94 6.42 -16.96
N GLY A 319 3.44 7.48 -16.31
CA GLY A 319 2.23 8.20 -16.68
C GLY A 319 0.98 7.78 -15.91
N SER A 320 1.09 6.83 -14.98
CA SER A 320 0.00 6.46 -14.08
C SER A 320 -0.23 7.46 -12.93
N GLY A 321 0.74 8.37 -12.68
CA GLY A 321 0.74 9.33 -11.58
C GLY A 321 1.13 10.74 -11.99
N TYR A 322 1.38 11.59 -11.00
CA TYR A 322 1.83 12.97 -11.18
C TYR A 322 3.38 13.05 -11.06
N ALA A 323 4.13 12.26 -11.82
CA ALA A 323 5.58 12.33 -11.73
C ALA A 323 6.10 13.70 -12.15
N ASN A 324 6.98 14.24 -11.33
CA ASN A 324 7.83 15.31 -11.78
C ASN A 324 8.91 14.73 -12.70
N LEU A 325 8.73 14.88 -14.00
CA LEU A 325 9.65 14.37 -15.03
C LEU A 325 11.11 14.72 -14.72
N ASN A 326 11.36 15.90 -14.13
CA ASN A 326 12.69 16.32 -13.69
C ASN A 326 13.28 15.42 -12.60
N THR A 327 12.46 14.80 -11.79
CA THR A 327 12.91 13.86 -10.73
C THR A 327 13.34 12.54 -11.35
N VAL A 328 12.53 12.03 -12.25
CA VAL A 328 12.80 10.78 -12.99
C VAL A 328 14.07 10.90 -13.84
N MET A 329 14.25 12.03 -14.53
CA MET A 329 15.41 12.30 -15.40
C MET A 329 16.76 12.37 -14.66
N ARG A 330 16.77 12.44 -13.33
CA ARG A 330 17.99 12.44 -12.50
C ARG A 330 18.49 11.05 -12.12
N LEU A 331 17.68 10.01 -12.36
CA LEU A 331 18.04 8.63 -12.06
C LEU A 331 18.52 7.93 -13.36
N PRO A 332 19.47 7.01 -13.28
CA PRO A 332 20.10 6.37 -14.44
C PRO A 332 19.22 5.25 -15.03
N PHE A 333 17.96 5.55 -15.35
CA PHE A 333 17.10 4.60 -16.04
C PHE A 333 17.58 4.36 -17.48
N SER A 334 17.68 3.09 -17.87
CA SER A 334 18.05 2.66 -19.24
C SER A 334 16.85 2.49 -20.17
N SER A 335 15.64 2.36 -19.58
CA SER A 335 14.38 2.21 -20.32
C SER A 335 13.20 2.68 -19.49
N ILE A 336 12.09 2.96 -20.16
CA ILE A 336 10.82 3.37 -19.55
C ILE A 336 9.72 2.46 -20.12
N LYS A 337 8.85 1.91 -19.26
CA LYS A 337 7.59 1.26 -19.60
C LYS A 337 6.45 2.25 -19.45
N LEU A 338 5.71 2.48 -20.52
CA LEU A 338 4.52 3.33 -20.48
C LEU A 338 3.38 2.55 -19.82
N ASP A 339 2.67 3.19 -18.89
CA ASP A 339 1.45 2.62 -18.35
C ASP A 339 0.39 2.49 -19.43
N ARG A 340 -0.40 1.41 -19.36
CA ARG A 340 -1.44 1.13 -20.33
C ARG A 340 -2.52 2.22 -20.39
N SER A 341 -2.76 2.96 -19.31
CA SER A 341 -3.74 4.04 -19.27
C SER A 341 -3.44 5.13 -20.32
N LEU A 342 -2.16 5.38 -20.62
CA LEU A 342 -1.74 6.32 -21.65
C LEU A 342 -2.11 5.88 -23.06
N LEU A 343 -2.45 4.61 -23.27
CA LEU A 343 -2.80 4.06 -24.58
C LEU A 343 -4.31 4.04 -24.83
N PHE A 344 -5.13 4.18 -23.78
CA PHE A 344 -6.60 4.14 -23.92
C PHE A 344 -7.21 5.48 -24.31
N ASP A 345 -6.44 6.58 -24.24
CA ASP A 345 -6.87 7.94 -24.61
C ASP A 345 -6.43 8.34 -26.04
N ILE A 346 -5.86 7.38 -26.79
CA ILE A 346 -5.48 7.53 -28.20
C ILE A 346 -6.48 6.79 -29.10
#